data_fba74811e0f7ba1c389f2f7ecbbe7bc0
#
_entry.id   fba74811e0f7ba1c389f2f7ecbbe7bc0
#
_cell.length_a   1.000
_cell.length_b   1.000
_cell.length_c   1.000
_cell.angle_alpha   90.00
_cell.angle_beta   90.00
_cell.angle_gamma   90.00
#
_symmetry.space_group_name_H-M   'P 1'
#
loop_
_entity.id
_entity.type
_entity.pdbx_description
1 polymer ?
#
loop_
_entity_poly.entity_id
_entity_poly.type
_entity_poly.pdbx_seq_one_letter_code
_entity_poly.pdbx_strand_id
1 'polypeptide(L)'
;MDIKTLKGFKDYLPKDSLIRIHIVRQIFSVLNSYNFELIDTPVLEYSELLLKKGGDEAEKQIYRFKDNGGRDVSMRFDLTVPFARFIATNISSLKFPFRRSQFGKVFRGENSQKGRYREFMQFDFDIVGEDSFRGDAEILSVVYYGLEEIFLNFIEGINKKFIIHYSHLGILNSFFEQLGIKEKSLFILRNIDKIDRIGIEKVKEELLLEIKEETVNSILSLIDLQGTFKDKIQALKNILGDNNESIKRVEDVFKHLSLLKIQDSFNLNLKIARGLDYYTGIVFESEVFGSNMGSVCSGGRYDNLISSFSNSVQKVSGVGGSFGVDRIKDIIDLEKFSYIKIFVTKARSKVLIVNLDSALQNYYYELATRFRNHDYSKIKNISCEVYFKNKNGKNIKEQIEYALSKEIRFLVFVGQEEYKENKMKVRDLTKKEELLLSFEESINLIKCNEKLLCTPF
;
A
#
# COMPACT_ATOMS: atom_id res chain seq x y z
N MET A 1 -32.04 4.76 -16.44
CA MET A 1 -31.12 4.28 -15.38
C MET A 1 -29.82 5.09 -15.49
N ASP A 2 -29.41 5.79 -14.44
CA ASP A 2 -28.11 6.48 -14.43
C ASP A 2 -26.99 5.46 -14.35
N ILE A 3 -26.10 5.46 -15.33
CA ILE A 3 -24.93 4.59 -15.36
C ILE A 3 -23.83 5.25 -14.52
N LYS A 4 -23.73 4.85 -13.23
CA LYS A 4 -22.71 5.38 -12.30
C LYS A 4 -22.25 4.30 -11.31
N THR A 5 -21.05 4.47 -10.79
CA THR A 5 -20.53 3.63 -9.68
C THR A 5 -21.30 3.90 -8.39
N LEU A 6 -21.28 2.96 -7.45
CA LEU A 6 -21.80 3.17 -6.10
C LEU A 6 -21.00 4.25 -5.39
N LYS A 7 -21.65 4.99 -4.49
CA LYS A 7 -20.99 6.01 -3.67
C LYS A 7 -19.84 5.39 -2.86
N GLY A 8 -18.63 5.94 -2.98
CA GLY A 8 -17.43 5.43 -2.31
C GLY A 8 -16.69 4.32 -3.04
N PHE A 9 -17.21 3.88 -4.20
CA PHE A 9 -16.53 2.97 -5.14
C PHE A 9 -16.04 3.79 -6.34
N LYS A 10 -14.90 3.40 -6.91
CA LYS A 10 -14.24 4.19 -7.94
C LYS A 10 -13.74 3.30 -9.07
N ASP A 11 -13.97 3.74 -10.32
CA ASP A 11 -13.24 3.23 -11.47
C ASP A 11 -11.86 3.88 -11.53
N TYR A 12 -10.85 3.09 -11.86
CA TYR A 12 -9.49 3.57 -12.07
C TYR A 12 -9.18 3.56 -13.56
N LEU A 13 -8.98 4.75 -14.14
CA LEU A 13 -8.53 4.87 -15.52
C LEU A 13 -7.11 4.30 -15.70
N PRO A 14 -6.65 4.05 -16.94
CA PRO A 14 -5.37 3.40 -17.20
C PRO A 14 -4.19 4.03 -16.46
N LYS A 15 -4.13 5.36 -16.38
CA LYS A 15 -3.10 6.10 -15.63
C LYS A 15 -3.11 5.75 -14.15
N ASP A 16 -4.27 5.87 -13.50
CA ASP A 16 -4.42 5.60 -12.07
C ASP A 16 -4.11 4.14 -11.74
N SER A 17 -4.53 3.21 -12.60
CA SER A 17 -4.24 1.79 -12.47
C SER A 17 -2.75 1.49 -12.55
N LEU A 18 -2.01 2.20 -13.42
CA LEU A 18 -0.55 2.07 -13.53
C LEU A 18 0.16 2.57 -12.28
N ILE A 19 -0.27 3.71 -11.73
CA ILE A 19 0.30 4.22 -10.46
C ILE A 19 0.07 3.22 -9.33
N ARG A 20 -1.15 2.69 -9.20
CA ARG A 20 -1.46 1.70 -8.17
C ARG A 20 -0.60 0.44 -8.26
N ILE A 21 -0.45 -0.12 -9.46
CA ILE A 21 0.38 -1.33 -9.64
C ILE A 21 1.87 -1.04 -9.43
N HIS A 22 2.32 0.18 -9.73
CA HIS A 22 3.68 0.59 -9.42
C HIS A 22 3.92 0.65 -7.91
N ILE A 23 3.02 1.29 -7.13
CA ILE A 23 3.09 1.30 -5.67
C ILE A 23 3.13 -0.12 -5.11
N VAL A 24 2.25 -1.01 -5.59
CA VAL A 24 2.23 -2.43 -5.18
C VAL A 24 3.58 -3.11 -5.46
N ARG A 25 4.20 -2.86 -6.60
CA ARG A 25 5.52 -3.43 -6.96
C ARG A 25 6.64 -2.93 -6.06
N GLN A 26 6.65 -1.63 -5.71
CA GLN A 26 7.64 -1.06 -4.79
C GLN A 26 7.53 -1.71 -3.41
N ILE A 27 6.33 -1.80 -2.86
CA ILE A 27 6.09 -2.46 -1.58
C ILE A 27 6.51 -3.94 -1.65
N PHE A 28 6.10 -4.65 -2.71
CA PHE A 28 6.42 -6.06 -2.90
C PHE A 28 7.94 -6.30 -2.98
N SER A 29 8.69 -5.42 -3.66
CA SER A 29 10.14 -5.51 -3.75
C SER A 29 10.81 -5.44 -2.38
N VAL A 30 10.38 -4.51 -1.52
CA VAL A 30 10.88 -4.40 -0.15
C VAL A 30 10.51 -5.63 0.67
N LEU A 31 9.23 -6.04 0.66
CA LEU A 31 8.78 -7.21 1.41
C LEU A 31 9.50 -8.49 0.99
N ASN A 32 9.75 -8.66 -0.30
CA ASN A 32 10.50 -9.79 -0.83
C ASN A 32 11.96 -9.81 -0.31
N SER A 33 12.60 -8.63 -0.16
CA SER A 33 13.95 -8.54 0.40
C SER A 33 14.01 -8.94 1.90
N TYR A 34 12.89 -8.84 2.61
CA TYR A 34 12.70 -9.31 3.99
C TYR A 34 12.13 -10.72 4.08
N ASN A 35 12.03 -11.42 2.94
CA ASN A 35 11.51 -12.80 2.83
C ASN A 35 10.06 -12.95 3.30
N PHE A 36 9.20 -11.98 3.00
CA PHE A 36 7.76 -12.13 3.23
C PHE A 36 7.13 -12.95 2.10
N GLU A 37 6.44 -14.02 2.47
CA GLU A 37 5.76 -14.93 1.56
C GLU A 37 4.39 -14.38 1.16
N LEU A 38 4.11 -14.37 -0.16
CA LEU A 38 2.83 -13.89 -0.67
C LEU A 38 1.75 -14.96 -0.48
N ILE A 39 0.65 -14.56 0.17
CA ILE A 39 -0.57 -15.39 0.27
C ILE A 39 -1.77 -14.64 -0.29
N ASP A 40 -2.89 -15.34 -0.44
CA ASP A 40 -4.21 -14.75 -0.69
C ASP A 40 -5.29 -15.42 0.16
N THR A 41 -6.31 -14.67 0.53
CA THR A 41 -7.48 -15.14 1.29
C THR A 41 -8.76 -14.70 0.58
N PRO A 42 -9.88 -15.42 0.74
CA PRO A 42 -11.15 -15.06 0.11
C PRO A 42 -11.61 -13.64 0.45
N VAL A 43 -12.30 -13.00 -0.50
CA VAL A 43 -12.97 -11.70 -0.28
C VAL A 43 -14.18 -11.84 0.63
N LEU A 44 -14.87 -12.98 0.56
CA LEU A 44 -16.02 -13.29 1.40
C LEU A 44 -15.59 -14.23 2.54
N GLU A 45 -16.03 -13.90 3.74
CA GLU A 45 -15.85 -14.71 4.94
C GLU A 45 -17.22 -14.89 5.63
N TYR A 46 -17.36 -15.86 6.52
CA TYR A 46 -18.53 -15.94 7.39
C TYR A 46 -18.61 -14.69 8.26
N SER A 47 -19.82 -14.12 8.38
CA SER A 47 -20.03 -12.87 9.12
C SER A 47 -19.59 -12.99 10.58
N GLU A 48 -19.86 -14.12 11.23
CA GLU A 48 -19.45 -14.38 12.63
C GLU A 48 -17.94 -14.24 12.85
N LEU A 49 -17.13 -14.61 11.85
CA LEU A 49 -15.68 -14.54 11.93
C LEU A 49 -15.20 -13.09 11.96
N LEU A 50 -15.76 -12.23 11.12
CA LEU A 50 -15.39 -10.83 11.02
C LEU A 50 -15.95 -10.00 12.18
N LEU A 51 -17.18 -10.31 12.64
CA LEU A 51 -17.85 -9.61 13.73
C LEU A 51 -17.22 -9.92 15.09
N LYS A 52 -16.74 -11.14 15.30
CA LYS A 52 -16.14 -11.58 16.57
C LYS A 52 -15.01 -10.67 17.07
N LYS A 53 -14.32 -9.96 16.17
CA LYS A 53 -13.12 -9.17 16.48
C LYS A 53 -13.12 -7.75 15.89
N GLY A 54 -14.16 -7.37 15.17
CA GLY A 54 -14.24 -6.08 14.50
C GLY A 54 -14.62 -4.89 15.39
N GLY A 55 -15.08 -5.15 16.62
CA GLY A 55 -15.65 -4.12 17.50
C GLY A 55 -16.93 -3.48 16.95
N ASP A 56 -17.55 -2.60 17.75
CA ASP A 56 -18.83 -1.94 17.42
C ASP A 56 -18.80 -1.11 16.13
N GLU A 57 -17.62 -0.59 15.77
CA GLU A 57 -17.45 0.23 14.55
C GLU A 57 -17.45 -0.65 13.30
N ALA A 58 -16.77 -1.79 13.34
CA ALA A 58 -16.76 -2.74 12.23
C ALA A 58 -18.15 -3.33 11.98
N GLU A 59 -18.92 -3.62 13.03
CA GLU A 59 -20.29 -4.14 12.89
C GLU A 59 -21.19 -3.18 12.11
N LYS A 60 -21.05 -1.86 12.32
CA LYS A 60 -21.82 -0.83 11.62
C LYS A 60 -21.38 -0.60 10.17
N GLN A 61 -20.15 -0.97 9.85
CA GLN A 61 -19.52 -0.64 8.54
C GLN A 61 -19.31 -1.85 7.64
N ILE A 62 -19.58 -3.07 8.11
CA ILE A 62 -19.37 -4.28 7.34
C ILE A 62 -20.45 -4.47 6.27
N TYR A 63 -20.08 -4.89 5.07
CA TYR A 63 -21.02 -5.32 4.03
C TYR A 63 -21.41 -6.77 4.29
N ARG A 64 -22.63 -6.98 4.80
CA ARG A 64 -23.18 -8.27 5.22
C ARG A 64 -24.41 -8.64 4.42
N PHE A 65 -24.51 -9.89 4.01
CA PHE A 65 -25.65 -10.41 3.25
C PHE A 65 -25.75 -11.94 3.37
N LYS A 66 -26.86 -12.50 2.88
CA LYS A 66 -26.98 -13.95 2.71
C LYS A 66 -26.58 -14.32 1.28
N ASP A 67 -25.71 -15.32 1.15
CA ASP A 67 -25.39 -15.87 -0.15
C ASP A 67 -26.53 -16.74 -0.73
N ASN A 68 -26.37 -17.25 -1.95
CA ASN A 68 -27.37 -18.08 -2.61
C ASN A 68 -27.65 -19.40 -1.87
N GLY A 69 -26.77 -19.85 -0.99
CA GLY A 69 -26.94 -21.02 -0.13
C GLY A 69 -27.56 -20.68 1.23
N GLY A 70 -27.96 -19.42 1.45
CA GLY A 70 -28.57 -18.93 2.71
C GLY A 70 -27.55 -18.69 3.84
N ARG A 71 -26.25 -18.80 3.58
CA ARG A 71 -25.19 -18.56 4.56
C ARG A 71 -25.02 -17.08 4.82
N ASP A 72 -24.82 -16.72 6.08
CA ASP A 72 -24.54 -15.34 6.47
C ASP A 72 -23.07 -15.01 6.23
N VAL A 73 -22.81 -14.18 5.23
CA VAL A 73 -21.47 -13.84 4.74
C VAL A 73 -21.27 -12.34 4.72
N SER A 74 -20.01 -11.94 4.80
CA SER A 74 -19.61 -10.54 4.73
C SER A 74 -18.38 -10.36 3.84
N MET A 75 -18.29 -9.19 3.22
CA MET A 75 -17.06 -8.77 2.56
C MET A 75 -16.00 -8.43 3.61
N ARG A 76 -14.76 -8.83 3.38
CA ARG A 76 -13.65 -8.59 4.31
C ARG A 76 -13.45 -7.11 4.58
N PHE A 77 -13.39 -6.76 5.86
CA PHE A 77 -13.20 -5.39 6.35
C PHE A 77 -11.72 -4.97 6.35
N ASP A 78 -10.83 -5.95 6.54
CA ASP A 78 -9.38 -5.88 6.50
C ASP A 78 -8.81 -7.20 5.94
N LEU A 79 -7.49 -7.33 5.89
CA LEU A 79 -6.80 -8.57 5.52
C LEU A 79 -6.27 -9.33 6.76
N THR A 80 -6.31 -8.73 7.94
CA THR A 80 -5.75 -9.28 9.19
C THR A 80 -6.64 -10.35 9.80
N VAL A 81 -7.96 -10.14 9.86
CA VAL A 81 -8.90 -11.14 10.41
C VAL A 81 -8.95 -12.40 9.52
N PRO A 82 -9.08 -12.30 8.17
CA PRO A 82 -8.93 -13.45 7.28
C PRO A 82 -7.58 -14.16 7.42
N PHE A 83 -6.49 -13.41 7.62
CA PHE A 83 -5.18 -13.98 7.86
C PHE A 83 -5.11 -14.75 9.19
N ALA A 84 -5.65 -14.22 10.28
CA ALA A 84 -5.69 -14.91 11.56
C ALA A 84 -6.46 -16.24 11.47
N ARG A 85 -7.58 -16.29 10.72
CA ARG A 85 -8.27 -17.54 10.38
C ARG A 85 -7.38 -18.46 9.57
N PHE A 86 -6.67 -17.94 8.55
CA PHE A 86 -5.75 -18.71 7.72
C PHE A 86 -4.67 -19.40 8.58
N ILE A 87 -4.05 -18.67 9.52
CA ILE A 87 -3.08 -19.25 10.45
C ILE A 87 -3.72 -20.33 11.32
N ALA A 88 -4.89 -20.03 11.92
CA ALA A 88 -5.57 -20.98 12.80
C ALA A 88 -5.94 -22.30 12.09
N THR A 89 -6.27 -22.25 10.80
CA THR A 89 -6.61 -23.44 10.00
C THR A 89 -5.41 -24.19 9.42
N ASN A 90 -4.24 -23.54 9.31
CA ASN A 90 -3.06 -24.11 8.65
C ASN A 90 -1.84 -24.23 9.58
N ILE A 91 -2.01 -24.06 10.89
CA ILE A 91 -0.92 -23.93 11.86
C ILE A 91 0.06 -25.12 11.83
N SER A 92 -0.42 -26.33 11.58
CA SER A 92 0.41 -27.54 11.54
C SER A 92 1.29 -27.63 10.28
N SER A 93 0.95 -26.93 9.23
CA SER A 93 1.69 -26.94 7.95
C SER A 93 2.64 -25.75 7.78
N LEU A 94 2.49 -24.71 8.60
CA LEU A 94 3.31 -23.51 8.54
C LEU A 94 4.57 -23.65 9.39
N LYS A 95 5.66 -22.98 8.96
CA LYS A 95 6.90 -22.85 9.74
C LYS A 95 6.94 -21.47 10.38
N PHE A 96 7.25 -21.44 11.67
CA PHE A 96 7.34 -20.20 12.43
C PHE A 96 8.80 -19.82 12.73
N PRO A 97 9.18 -18.53 12.80
CA PRO A 97 8.28 -17.38 12.52
C PRO A 97 7.86 -17.31 11.06
N PHE A 98 6.56 -17.11 10.83
CA PHE A 98 5.98 -17.01 9.49
C PHE A 98 5.82 -15.54 9.10
N ARG A 99 6.44 -15.15 7.98
CA ARG A 99 6.35 -13.81 7.40
C ARG A 99 5.42 -13.85 6.22
N ARG A 100 4.27 -13.20 6.31
CA ARG A 100 3.30 -13.13 5.20
C ARG A 100 3.21 -11.73 4.61
N SER A 101 2.95 -11.66 3.33
CA SER A 101 2.47 -10.48 2.63
C SER A 101 1.19 -10.79 1.88
N GLN A 102 0.31 -9.80 1.75
CA GLN A 102 -0.93 -9.92 0.98
C GLN A 102 -1.41 -8.56 0.53
N PHE A 103 -1.75 -8.41 -0.75
CA PHE A 103 -2.46 -7.22 -1.21
C PHE A 103 -3.85 -7.59 -1.70
N GLY A 104 -4.79 -6.70 -1.51
CA GLY A 104 -6.17 -6.94 -1.91
C GLY A 104 -7.11 -5.81 -1.57
N LYS A 105 -8.30 -5.87 -2.17
CA LYS A 105 -9.39 -4.95 -1.85
C LYS A 105 -10.04 -5.32 -0.53
N VAL A 106 -10.38 -4.29 0.25
CA VAL A 106 -11.16 -4.39 1.47
C VAL A 106 -12.33 -3.43 1.40
N PHE A 107 -13.35 -3.66 2.23
CA PHE A 107 -14.67 -3.03 2.07
C PHE A 107 -15.16 -2.48 3.40
N ARG A 108 -15.40 -1.15 3.47
CA ARG A 108 -15.88 -0.47 4.67
C ARG A 108 -17.02 0.47 4.34
N GLY A 109 -18.20 0.29 4.98
CA GLY A 109 -19.39 1.11 4.77
C GLY A 109 -19.33 2.53 5.35
N GLU A 110 -18.12 3.06 5.60
CA GLU A 110 -17.90 4.38 6.17
C GLU A 110 -18.32 5.54 5.25
N ASN A 111 -18.40 6.74 5.81
CA ASN A 111 -18.63 7.96 5.03
C ASN A 111 -17.43 8.24 4.12
N SER A 112 -17.69 8.17 2.81
CA SER A 112 -16.65 8.40 1.79
C SER A 112 -16.23 9.86 1.75
N GLN A 113 -14.93 10.10 1.74
CA GLN A 113 -14.27 11.39 1.53
C GLN A 113 -12.93 11.18 0.80
N LYS A 114 -12.25 12.25 0.44
CA LYS A 114 -10.96 12.15 -0.24
C LYS A 114 -9.98 11.32 0.62
N GLY A 115 -9.36 10.29 0.02
CA GLY A 115 -8.49 9.34 0.73
C GLY A 115 -9.19 8.29 1.60
N ARG A 116 -10.56 8.30 1.62
CA ARG A 116 -11.37 7.27 2.28
C ARG A 116 -12.46 6.77 1.35
N TYR A 117 -12.30 5.56 0.88
CA TYR A 117 -13.21 4.88 -0.03
C TYR A 117 -13.89 3.71 0.67
N ARG A 118 -15.03 3.28 0.14
CA ARG A 118 -15.75 2.09 0.62
C ARG A 118 -15.17 0.79 0.07
N GLU A 119 -14.51 0.86 -1.06
CA GLU A 119 -13.65 -0.17 -1.61
C GLU A 119 -12.26 0.44 -1.84
N PHE A 120 -11.22 -0.14 -1.24
CA PHE A 120 -9.85 0.33 -1.38
C PHE A 120 -8.85 -0.82 -1.24
N MET A 121 -7.64 -0.62 -1.75
CA MET A 121 -6.58 -1.63 -1.73
C MET A 121 -5.66 -1.42 -0.54
N GLN A 122 -5.44 -2.49 0.19
CA GLN A 122 -4.42 -2.61 1.23
C GLN A 122 -3.30 -3.53 0.75
N PHE A 123 -2.10 -3.31 1.26
CA PHE A 123 -0.99 -4.24 1.18
C PHE A 123 -0.49 -4.51 2.60
N ASP A 124 -0.85 -5.66 3.14
CA ASP A 124 -0.55 -6.06 4.50
C ASP A 124 0.70 -6.93 4.56
N PHE A 125 1.41 -6.84 5.67
CA PHE A 125 2.61 -7.61 5.97
C PHE A 125 2.67 -7.90 7.46
N ASP A 126 2.92 -9.17 7.85
CA ASP A 126 2.90 -9.63 9.23
C ASP A 126 3.98 -10.66 9.50
N ILE A 127 4.49 -10.68 10.73
CA ILE A 127 5.34 -11.72 11.30
C ILE A 127 4.55 -12.39 12.40
N VAL A 128 4.37 -13.70 12.30
CA VAL A 128 3.65 -14.51 13.28
C VAL A 128 4.60 -15.52 13.92
N GLY A 129 4.49 -15.71 15.23
CA GLY A 129 5.35 -16.61 16.00
C GLY A 129 6.67 -15.98 16.45
N GLU A 130 6.74 -14.63 16.49
CA GLU A 130 7.87 -13.86 17.04
C GLU A 130 7.32 -12.87 18.07
N ASP A 131 7.66 -13.08 19.33
CA ASP A 131 7.13 -12.33 20.48
C ASP A 131 8.09 -11.27 21.03
N SER A 132 9.36 -11.26 20.58
CA SER A 132 10.37 -10.32 21.05
C SER A 132 10.26 -8.94 20.36
N PHE A 133 11.01 -7.96 20.87
CA PHE A 133 11.15 -6.64 20.27
C PHE A 133 11.72 -6.67 18.84
N ARG A 134 12.39 -7.77 18.44
CA ARG A 134 12.98 -7.91 17.09
C ARG A 134 11.90 -7.93 16.01
N GLY A 135 10.79 -8.64 16.25
CA GLY A 135 9.65 -8.62 15.34
C GLY A 135 9.07 -7.23 15.19
N ASP A 136 8.93 -6.50 16.31
CA ASP A 136 8.44 -5.10 16.29
C ASP A 136 9.36 -4.18 15.48
N ALA A 137 10.66 -4.28 15.72
CA ALA A 137 11.67 -3.47 15.06
C ALA A 137 11.78 -3.80 13.56
N GLU A 138 11.67 -5.08 13.19
CA GLU A 138 11.67 -5.52 11.78
C GLU A 138 10.45 -4.97 11.04
N ILE A 139 9.25 -5.04 11.63
CA ILE A 139 8.03 -4.46 11.04
C ILE A 139 8.17 -2.95 10.85
N LEU A 140 8.67 -2.21 11.84
CA LEU A 140 8.90 -0.77 11.69
C LEU A 140 9.93 -0.45 10.61
N SER A 141 10.99 -1.28 10.49
CA SER A 141 11.98 -1.13 9.42
C SER A 141 11.37 -1.36 8.03
N VAL A 142 10.49 -2.35 7.89
CA VAL A 142 9.72 -2.60 6.65
C VAL A 142 8.85 -1.41 6.29
N VAL A 143 8.20 -0.78 7.28
CA VAL A 143 7.41 0.44 7.04
C VAL A 143 8.30 1.56 6.50
N TYR A 144 9.45 1.78 7.14
CA TYR A 144 10.39 2.81 6.71
C TYR A 144 10.85 2.59 5.27
N TYR A 145 11.44 1.42 4.98
CA TYR A 145 11.97 1.15 3.64
C TYR A 145 10.88 1.06 2.57
N GLY A 146 9.68 0.59 2.92
CA GLY A 146 8.54 0.60 2.00
C GLY A 146 8.11 2.00 1.61
N LEU A 147 8.01 2.93 2.57
CA LEU A 147 7.69 4.34 2.30
C LEU A 147 8.84 5.04 1.60
N GLU A 148 10.08 4.78 1.99
CA GLU A 148 11.26 5.34 1.34
C GLU A 148 11.30 4.95 -0.13
N GLU A 149 11.16 3.65 -0.46
CA GLU A 149 11.16 3.15 -1.84
C GLU A 149 10.03 3.77 -2.68
N ILE A 150 8.83 3.90 -2.11
CA ILE A 150 7.72 4.55 -2.79
C ILE A 150 8.04 6.01 -3.09
N PHE A 151 8.51 6.77 -2.09
CA PHE A 151 8.65 8.21 -2.22
C PHE A 151 10.00 8.66 -2.81
N LEU A 152 11.07 7.85 -2.76
CA LEU A 152 12.33 8.13 -3.47
C LEU A 152 12.09 8.36 -4.97
N ASN A 153 11.20 7.57 -5.54
CA ASN A 153 10.90 7.65 -6.97
C ASN A 153 9.94 8.79 -7.33
N PHE A 154 9.33 9.46 -6.35
CA PHE A 154 8.30 10.47 -6.59
C PHE A 154 8.64 11.88 -6.10
N ILE A 155 9.69 12.08 -5.27
CA ILE A 155 9.98 13.39 -4.68
C ILE A 155 11.46 13.73 -4.76
N GLU A 156 11.84 14.64 -5.67
CA GLU A 156 13.18 15.24 -5.68
C GLU A 156 13.29 16.36 -4.63
N GLY A 157 14.40 16.38 -3.87
CA GLY A 157 14.83 17.55 -3.09
C GLY A 157 14.24 17.72 -1.68
N ILE A 158 13.46 16.79 -1.14
CA ILE A 158 12.96 16.87 0.25
C ILE A 158 13.67 15.82 1.12
N ASN A 159 14.42 16.27 2.12
CA ASN A 159 15.20 15.41 3.02
C ASN A 159 14.35 14.55 3.99
N LYS A 160 13.11 14.95 4.31
CA LYS A 160 12.17 14.17 5.11
C LYS A 160 10.79 14.22 4.45
N LYS A 161 10.29 13.08 4.01
CA LYS A 161 9.01 12.96 3.29
C LYS A 161 7.89 12.46 4.18
N PHE A 162 8.22 11.72 5.23
CA PHE A 162 7.28 11.09 6.15
C PHE A 162 7.85 10.98 7.57
N ILE A 163 6.96 10.77 8.52
CA ILE A 163 7.27 10.42 9.91
C ILE A 163 6.49 9.16 10.29
N ILE A 164 7.11 8.28 11.05
CA ILE A 164 6.48 7.09 11.62
C ILE A 164 6.35 7.34 13.11
N HIS A 165 5.13 7.53 13.55
CA HIS A 165 4.80 7.60 14.96
C HIS A 165 4.59 6.19 15.48
N TYR A 166 5.09 5.89 16.67
CA TYR A 166 4.85 4.60 17.32
C TYR A 166 4.66 4.77 18.81
N SER A 167 3.99 3.82 19.42
CA SER A 167 3.71 3.75 20.85
C SER A 167 3.71 2.30 21.31
N HIS A 168 3.58 2.08 22.61
CA HIS A 168 3.36 0.76 23.16
C HIS A 168 2.21 0.81 24.17
N LEU A 169 1.12 0.09 23.87
CA LEU A 169 -0.12 0.13 24.69
C LEU A 169 0.13 -0.27 26.15
N GLY A 170 1.12 -1.13 26.39
CA GLY A 170 1.51 -1.51 27.75
C GLY A 170 1.98 -0.35 28.61
N ILE A 171 2.52 0.75 28.03
CA ILE A 171 2.90 1.95 28.78
C ILE A 171 1.64 2.63 29.34
N LEU A 172 0.63 2.83 28.47
CA LEU A 172 -0.64 3.42 28.91
C LEU A 172 -1.38 2.53 29.88
N ASN A 173 -1.42 1.23 29.62
CA ASN A 173 -2.07 0.26 30.51
C ASN A 173 -1.40 0.20 31.91
N SER A 174 -0.05 0.25 31.96
CA SER A 174 0.67 0.33 33.25
C SER A 174 0.33 1.61 34.02
N PHE A 175 0.19 2.74 33.30
CA PHE A 175 -0.22 4.00 33.90
C PHE A 175 -1.66 3.96 34.42
N PHE A 176 -2.58 3.38 33.66
CA PHE A 176 -3.99 3.23 34.10
C PHE A 176 -4.10 2.29 35.32
N GLU A 177 -3.27 1.25 35.37
CA GLU A 177 -3.20 0.37 36.54
C GLU A 177 -2.68 1.10 37.78
N GLN A 178 -1.64 1.93 37.65
CA GLN A 178 -1.09 2.76 38.72
C GLN A 178 -2.11 3.78 39.23
N LEU A 179 -2.97 4.31 38.33
CA LEU A 179 -4.07 5.23 38.70
C LEU A 179 -5.31 4.51 39.24
N GLY A 180 -5.34 3.17 39.27
CA GLY A 180 -6.49 2.38 39.74
C GLY A 180 -7.72 2.44 38.79
N ILE A 181 -7.49 2.65 37.49
CA ILE A 181 -8.55 2.80 36.46
C ILE A 181 -8.40 1.82 35.30
N LYS A 182 -7.73 0.70 35.53
CA LYS A 182 -7.43 -0.33 34.51
C LYS A 182 -8.69 -0.84 33.79
N GLU A 183 -9.79 -0.98 34.50
CA GLU A 183 -11.09 -1.41 33.95
C GLU A 183 -11.66 -0.44 32.93
N LYS A 184 -11.22 0.83 32.92
CA LYS A 184 -11.63 1.87 31.97
C LYS A 184 -10.65 2.04 30.80
N SER A 185 -9.60 1.21 30.71
CA SER A 185 -8.55 1.33 29.68
C SER A 185 -9.12 1.43 28.28
N LEU A 186 -10.06 0.57 27.91
CA LEU A 186 -10.64 0.57 26.56
C LEU A 186 -11.40 1.87 26.26
N PHE A 187 -12.18 2.37 27.23
CA PHE A 187 -12.89 3.64 27.11
C PHE A 187 -11.90 4.80 26.91
N ILE A 188 -10.82 4.85 27.72
CA ILE A 188 -9.80 5.89 27.63
C ILE A 188 -9.07 5.85 26.30
N LEU A 189 -8.60 4.67 25.86
CA LEU A 189 -7.89 4.49 24.59
C LEU A 189 -8.74 4.89 23.39
N ARG A 190 -10.03 4.52 23.36
CA ARG A 190 -10.98 4.92 22.32
C ARG A 190 -11.20 6.44 22.27
N ASN A 191 -11.09 7.14 23.39
CA ASN A 191 -11.19 8.60 23.45
C ASN A 191 -9.90 9.27 23.02
N ILE A 192 -8.74 8.79 23.47
CA ILE A 192 -7.43 9.26 22.99
C ILE A 192 -7.33 9.18 21.47
N ASP A 193 -7.80 8.09 20.85
CA ASP A 193 -7.82 7.92 19.38
C ASP A 193 -8.60 9.00 18.62
N LYS A 194 -9.54 9.66 19.28
CA LYS A 194 -10.32 10.73 18.66
C LYS A 194 -9.64 12.09 18.69
N ILE A 195 -8.52 12.29 19.43
CA ILE A 195 -7.89 13.59 19.65
C ILE A 195 -7.64 14.34 18.33
N ASP A 196 -7.09 13.66 17.32
CA ASP A 196 -6.78 14.27 16.04
C ASP A 196 -8.03 14.66 15.22
N ARG A 197 -9.19 14.07 15.54
CA ARG A 197 -10.46 14.32 14.82
C ARG A 197 -11.32 15.40 15.47
N ILE A 198 -11.40 15.38 16.79
CA ILE A 198 -12.35 16.25 17.54
C ILE A 198 -11.64 17.27 18.46
N GLY A 199 -10.33 17.15 18.59
CA GLY A 199 -9.52 18.01 19.47
C GLY A 199 -9.46 17.52 20.92
N ILE A 200 -8.41 17.97 21.62
CA ILE A 200 -8.10 17.54 23.00
C ILE A 200 -9.16 17.99 24.00
N GLU A 201 -9.78 19.16 23.81
CA GLU A 201 -10.79 19.70 24.72
C GLU A 201 -12.05 18.85 24.75
N LYS A 202 -12.55 18.43 23.57
CA LYS A 202 -13.71 17.54 23.49
C LYS A 202 -13.42 16.16 24.06
N VAL A 203 -12.20 15.64 23.85
CA VAL A 203 -11.78 14.37 24.46
C VAL A 203 -11.70 14.51 25.98
N LYS A 204 -11.21 15.64 26.50
CA LYS A 204 -11.24 15.93 27.93
C LYS A 204 -12.67 15.89 28.47
N GLU A 205 -13.63 16.54 27.80
CA GLU A 205 -15.05 16.54 28.17
C GLU A 205 -15.62 15.10 28.20
N GLU A 206 -15.34 14.29 27.17
CA GLU A 206 -15.80 12.90 27.12
C GLU A 206 -15.20 12.05 28.26
N LEU A 207 -13.92 12.23 28.58
CA LEU A 207 -13.27 11.50 29.69
C LEU A 207 -13.83 11.91 31.06
N LEU A 208 -14.17 13.17 31.26
CA LEU A 208 -14.73 13.69 32.52
C LEU A 208 -16.11 13.11 32.85
N LEU A 209 -16.82 12.50 31.86
CA LEU A 209 -18.09 11.81 32.12
C LEU A 209 -17.94 10.59 33.04
N GLU A 210 -16.75 9.96 33.04
CA GLU A 210 -16.51 8.72 33.79
C GLU A 210 -15.29 8.77 34.71
N ILE A 211 -14.43 9.78 34.58
CA ILE A 211 -13.12 9.84 35.23
C ILE A 211 -12.96 11.19 35.94
N LYS A 212 -12.35 11.17 37.12
CA LYS A 212 -12.07 12.40 37.89
C LYS A 212 -11.12 13.34 37.16
N GLU A 213 -11.31 14.63 37.33
CA GLU A 213 -10.55 15.67 36.62
C GLU A 213 -9.03 15.55 36.82
N GLU A 214 -8.57 15.30 38.03
CA GLU A 214 -7.14 15.13 38.34
C GLU A 214 -6.53 14.00 37.54
N THR A 215 -7.27 12.88 37.42
CA THR A 215 -6.86 11.71 36.66
C THR A 215 -6.84 11.99 35.15
N VAL A 216 -7.87 12.67 34.64
CA VAL A 216 -7.92 13.10 33.22
C VAL A 216 -6.73 14.00 32.88
N ASN A 217 -6.45 15.00 33.73
CA ASN A 217 -5.30 15.90 33.53
C ASN A 217 -3.97 15.14 33.54
N SER A 218 -3.83 14.12 34.41
CA SER A 218 -2.63 13.25 34.44
C SER A 218 -2.49 12.42 33.15
N ILE A 219 -3.59 11.87 32.63
CA ILE A 219 -3.60 11.12 31.37
C ILE A 219 -3.18 12.04 30.20
N LEU A 220 -3.81 13.23 30.10
CA LEU A 220 -3.51 14.19 29.05
C LEU A 220 -2.07 14.68 29.09
N SER A 221 -1.52 14.90 30.30
CA SER A 221 -0.10 15.26 30.48
C SER A 221 0.84 14.15 30.03
N LEU A 222 0.51 12.87 30.29
CA LEU A 222 1.32 11.74 29.86
C LEU A 222 1.35 11.60 28.34
N ILE A 223 0.19 11.67 27.68
CA ILE A 223 0.13 11.50 26.23
C ILE A 223 0.72 12.67 25.45
N ASP A 224 0.86 13.84 26.08
CA ASP A 224 1.45 15.05 25.49
C ASP A 224 2.92 15.26 25.83
N LEU A 225 3.63 14.22 26.25
CA LEU A 225 5.07 14.29 26.54
C LEU A 225 5.85 14.83 25.33
N GLN A 226 6.57 15.93 25.57
CA GLN A 226 7.40 16.61 24.56
C GLN A 226 8.88 16.27 24.75
N GLY A 227 9.72 16.63 23.77
CA GLY A 227 11.16 16.47 23.81
C GLY A 227 11.69 15.33 22.94
N THR A 228 12.97 15.05 23.09
CA THR A 228 13.66 13.97 22.37
C THR A 228 13.19 12.59 22.86
N PHE A 229 13.54 11.55 22.14
CA PHE A 229 13.28 10.17 22.59
C PHE A 229 13.81 9.94 24.03
N LYS A 230 15.02 10.41 24.33
CA LYS A 230 15.63 10.24 25.66
C LYS A 230 14.84 10.98 26.74
N ASP A 231 14.38 12.20 26.46
CA ASP A 231 13.60 13.00 27.41
C ASP A 231 12.27 12.30 27.73
N LYS A 232 11.59 11.79 26.72
CA LYS A 232 10.33 11.05 26.89
C LYS A 232 10.53 9.76 27.68
N ILE A 233 11.56 8.98 27.38
CA ILE A 233 11.86 7.75 28.12
C ILE A 233 12.20 8.05 29.59
N GLN A 234 12.99 9.10 29.85
CA GLN A 234 13.30 9.47 31.23
C GLN A 234 12.04 9.92 32.01
N ALA A 235 11.16 10.68 31.39
CA ALA A 235 9.88 11.07 31.99
C ALA A 235 9.00 9.83 32.28
N LEU A 236 8.93 8.88 31.35
CA LEU A 236 8.18 7.64 31.54
C LEU A 236 8.75 6.77 32.66
N LYS A 237 10.06 6.66 32.76
CA LYS A 237 10.72 5.95 33.88
C LYS A 237 10.47 6.59 35.24
N ASN A 238 10.48 7.93 35.31
CA ASN A 238 10.14 8.67 36.53
C ASN A 238 8.69 8.39 36.99
N ILE A 239 7.77 8.17 36.05
CA ILE A 239 6.33 7.93 36.34
C ILE A 239 6.08 6.45 36.64
N LEU A 240 6.61 5.54 35.83
CA LEU A 240 6.26 4.10 35.84
C LEU A 240 7.34 3.20 36.45
N GLY A 241 8.52 3.76 36.78
CA GLY A 241 9.68 3.05 37.28
C GLY A 241 10.60 2.52 36.17
N ASP A 242 11.87 2.32 36.51
CA ASP A 242 12.94 1.89 35.60
C ASP A 242 12.75 0.45 35.05
N ASN A 243 12.02 -0.39 35.77
CA ASN A 243 11.82 -1.81 35.43
C ASN A 243 10.59 -2.08 34.58
N ASN A 244 9.91 -1.04 34.05
CA ASN A 244 8.73 -1.24 33.21
C ASN A 244 9.10 -1.93 31.88
N GLU A 245 8.60 -3.13 31.66
CA GLU A 245 8.92 -3.96 30.47
C GLU A 245 8.52 -3.29 29.15
N SER A 246 7.42 -2.54 29.13
CA SER A 246 6.96 -1.84 27.93
C SER A 246 7.88 -0.68 27.54
N ILE A 247 8.42 0.05 28.54
CA ILE A 247 9.43 1.07 28.30
C ILE A 247 10.70 0.45 27.75
N LYS A 248 11.19 -0.62 28.41
CA LYS A 248 12.39 -1.36 27.95
C LYS A 248 12.23 -1.86 26.52
N ARG A 249 11.06 -2.39 26.18
CA ARG A 249 10.78 -2.86 24.81
C ARG A 249 10.86 -1.73 23.79
N VAL A 250 10.34 -0.54 24.10
CA VAL A 250 10.44 0.65 23.26
C VAL A 250 11.89 1.12 23.13
N GLU A 251 12.69 1.08 24.20
CA GLU A 251 14.13 1.38 24.15
C GLU A 251 14.89 0.41 23.23
N ASP A 252 14.62 -0.90 23.35
CA ASP A 252 15.27 -1.92 22.51
C ASP A 252 14.89 -1.76 21.02
N VAL A 253 13.63 -1.44 20.71
CA VAL A 253 13.19 -1.11 19.36
C VAL A 253 13.92 0.13 18.84
N PHE A 254 13.98 1.22 19.60
CA PHE A 254 14.67 2.45 19.20
C PHE A 254 16.17 2.22 18.98
N LYS A 255 16.81 1.42 19.84
CA LYS A 255 18.20 1.03 19.66
C LYS A 255 18.43 0.30 18.35
N HIS A 256 17.53 -0.61 17.99
CA HIS A 256 17.61 -1.31 16.71
C HIS A 256 17.46 -0.35 15.52
N LEU A 257 16.47 0.56 15.53
CA LEU A 257 16.30 1.58 14.51
C LEU A 257 17.53 2.50 14.38
N SER A 258 18.20 2.77 15.51
CA SER A 258 19.44 3.55 15.55
C SER A 258 20.63 2.82 14.91
N LEU A 259 20.73 1.48 15.10
CA LEU A 259 21.73 0.67 14.41
C LEU A 259 21.56 0.69 12.90
N LEU A 260 20.32 0.77 12.42
CA LEU A 260 19.99 0.91 11.00
C LEU A 260 20.12 2.36 10.49
N LYS A 261 20.39 3.34 11.38
CA LYS A 261 20.50 4.79 11.07
C LYS A 261 19.22 5.39 10.48
N ILE A 262 18.06 4.89 10.89
CA ILE A 262 16.73 5.35 10.43
C ILE A 262 15.90 6.00 11.55
N GLN A 263 16.43 6.07 12.76
CA GLN A 263 15.73 6.56 13.96
C GLN A 263 15.13 7.96 13.80
N ASP A 264 15.72 8.82 12.96
CA ASP A 264 15.24 10.20 12.76
C ASP A 264 13.90 10.30 12.05
N SER A 265 13.43 9.22 11.45
CA SER A 265 12.11 9.11 10.82
C SER A 265 11.04 8.56 11.79
N PHE A 266 11.41 8.32 13.05
CA PHE A 266 10.52 7.75 14.06
C PHE A 266 10.29 8.72 15.21
N ASN A 267 9.06 8.75 15.72
CA ASN A 267 8.67 9.55 16.88
C ASN A 267 7.85 8.72 17.87
N LEU A 268 8.33 8.60 19.10
CA LEU A 268 7.53 8.03 20.18
C LEU A 268 6.38 8.98 20.50
N ASN A 269 5.13 8.52 20.25
CA ASN A 269 3.93 9.32 20.40
C ASN A 269 2.83 8.52 21.11
N LEU A 270 2.60 8.84 22.38
CA LEU A 270 1.62 8.12 23.20
C LEU A 270 0.15 8.44 22.86
N LYS A 271 -0.10 9.45 22.00
CA LYS A 271 -1.45 9.72 21.47
C LYS A 271 -1.91 8.64 20.49
N ILE A 272 -1.00 7.81 19.95
CA ILE A 272 -1.37 6.66 19.14
C ILE A 272 -1.87 5.55 20.06
N ALA A 273 -3.17 5.57 20.27
CA ALA A 273 -3.91 4.53 20.95
C ALA A 273 -4.74 3.70 19.95
N ARG A 274 -4.54 3.97 18.64
CA ARG A 274 -5.30 3.37 17.53
C ARG A 274 -5.05 1.89 17.43
N GLY A 275 -6.07 1.28 17.00
CA GLY A 275 -6.07 -0.08 16.53
C GLY A 275 -7.46 -0.65 16.74
N LEU A 276 -7.78 -1.62 15.92
CA LEU A 276 -8.86 -2.53 16.19
C LEU A 276 -8.60 -3.12 17.59
N ASP A 277 -9.61 -3.38 18.37
CA ASP A 277 -9.57 -3.80 19.79
C ASP A 277 -8.67 -5.04 20.09
N TYR A 278 -7.91 -5.50 19.10
CA TYR A 278 -7.04 -6.66 19.20
C TYR A 278 -5.54 -6.36 19.41
N TYR A 279 -5.09 -5.08 19.34
CA TYR A 279 -3.67 -4.81 19.58
C TYR A 279 -3.29 -4.93 21.06
N THR A 280 -2.09 -5.48 21.30
CA THR A 280 -1.61 -5.85 22.65
C THR A 280 -0.28 -5.22 23.04
N GLY A 281 0.46 -4.68 22.08
CA GLY A 281 1.82 -4.21 22.29
C GLY A 281 2.13 -2.92 21.54
N ILE A 282 3.17 -2.97 20.68
CA ILE A 282 3.50 -1.83 19.83
C ILE A 282 2.37 -1.52 18.87
N VAL A 283 2.13 -0.22 18.65
CA VAL A 283 1.22 0.32 17.63
C VAL A 283 1.95 1.44 16.89
N PHE A 284 1.65 1.60 15.62
CA PHE A 284 2.29 2.63 14.79
C PHE A 284 1.39 3.16 13.69
N GLU A 285 1.69 4.36 13.26
CA GLU A 285 1.12 4.98 12.06
C GLU A 285 2.13 5.91 11.39
N SER A 286 2.00 6.07 10.10
CA SER A 286 2.92 6.92 9.32
C SER A 286 2.18 8.00 8.57
N GLU A 287 2.71 9.20 8.62
CA GLU A 287 2.17 10.38 7.98
C GLU A 287 3.16 10.93 6.95
N VAL A 288 2.62 11.46 5.85
CA VAL A 288 3.40 12.15 4.82
C VAL A 288 3.32 13.64 5.06
N PHE A 289 4.47 14.30 5.17
CA PHE A 289 4.52 15.75 5.41
C PHE A 289 3.79 16.53 4.33
N GLY A 290 2.99 17.52 4.75
CA GLY A 290 2.21 18.36 3.85
C GLY A 290 0.95 17.69 3.29
N SER A 291 0.68 16.42 3.62
CA SER A 291 -0.57 15.78 3.25
C SER A 291 -1.56 15.79 4.41
N ASN A 292 -2.80 16.24 4.16
CA ASN A 292 -3.90 16.16 5.15
C ASN A 292 -4.72 14.86 4.97
N MET A 293 -4.07 13.78 4.51
CA MET A 293 -4.75 12.53 4.12
C MET A 293 -4.78 11.48 5.25
N GLY A 294 -4.17 11.78 6.41
CA GLY A 294 -4.01 10.85 7.52
C GLY A 294 -2.97 9.76 7.24
N SER A 295 -2.94 8.74 8.08
CA SER A 295 -1.92 7.69 8.02
C SER A 295 -1.95 6.90 6.70
N VAL A 296 -0.76 6.70 6.09
CA VAL A 296 -0.56 5.94 4.86
C VAL A 296 -0.14 4.49 5.10
N CYS A 297 0.40 4.22 6.28
CA CYS A 297 0.70 2.87 6.76
C CYS A 297 0.48 2.84 8.27
N SER A 298 -0.21 1.82 8.76
CA SER A 298 -0.47 1.63 10.19
C SER A 298 -0.48 0.17 10.54
N GLY A 299 -0.26 -0.13 11.84
CA GLY A 299 -0.26 -1.50 12.31
C GLY A 299 0.07 -1.60 13.80
N GLY A 300 0.36 -2.82 14.23
CA GLY A 300 0.76 -3.10 15.61
C GLY A 300 0.85 -4.59 15.91
N ARG A 301 1.11 -4.90 17.19
CA ARG A 301 1.22 -6.26 17.73
C ARG A 301 -0.13 -6.77 18.22
N TYR A 302 -0.47 -8.01 17.86
CA TYR A 302 -1.72 -8.69 18.19
C TYR A 302 -1.48 -10.13 18.67
N ASP A 303 -1.20 -10.32 19.97
CA ASP A 303 -0.80 -11.62 20.51
C ASP A 303 -1.98 -12.57 20.80
N ASN A 304 -3.20 -12.07 20.79
CA ASN A 304 -4.39 -12.84 21.16
C ASN A 304 -5.36 -13.11 19.99
N LEU A 305 -5.13 -12.48 18.83
CA LEU A 305 -6.09 -12.54 17.72
C LEU A 305 -6.20 -13.97 17.16
N ILE A 306 -5.08 -14.60 16.82
CA ILE A 306 -5.03 -15.94 16.21
C ILE A 306 -5.66 -16.98 17.11
N SER A 307 -5.27 -17.03 18.38
CA SER A 307 -5.80 -17.99 19.37
C SER A 307 -7.29 -17.83 19.63
N SER A 308 -7.86 -16.65 19.34
CA SER A 308 -9.30 -16.43 19.51
C SER A 308 -10.17 -17.14 18.46
N PHE A 309 -9.60 -17.63 17.37
CA PHE A 309 -10.34 -18.38 16.33
C PHE A 309 -10.37 -19.89 16.57
N SER A 310 -9.52 -20.41 17.44
CA SER A 310 -9.49 -21.85 17.77
C SER A 310 -9.04 -22.07 19.19
N ASN A 311 -9.83 -22.78 19.97
CA ASN A 311 -9.48 -23.20 21.33
C ASN A 311 -8.32 -24.18 21.38
N SER A 312 -7.96 -24.82 20.27
CA SER A 312 -6.85 -25.78 20.16
C SER A 312 -5.53 -25.13 19.73
N VAL A 313 -5.55 -23.86 19.35
CA VAL A 313 -4.34 -23.13 18.96
C VAL A 313 -3.71 -22.50 20.19
N GLN A 314 -2.46 -22.87 20.47
CA GLN A 314 -1.65 -22.20 21.48
C GLN A 314 -1.54 -20.71 21.16
N LYS A 315 -1.25 -19.89 22.16
CA LYS A 315 -1.02 -18.45 21.99
C LYS A 315 0.10 -18.23 20.97
N VAL A 316 -0.24 -17.61 19.85
CA VAL A 316 0.70 -17.30 18.78
C VAL A 316 0.73 -15.78 18.62
N SER A 317 1.88 -15.19 18.93
CA SER A 317 2.09 -13.75 18.77
C SER A 317 2.10 -13.35 17.29
N GLY A 318 1.63 -12.15 17.01
CA GLY A 318 1.68 -11.55 15.68
C GLY A 318 1.97 -10.06 15.76
N VAL A 319 2.72 -9.55 14.81
CA VAL A 319 2.95 -8.12 14.60
C VAL A 319 2.97 -7.83 13.12
N GLY A 320 2.32 -6.75 12.71
CA GLY A 320 2.24 -6.42 11.28
C GLY A 320 1.66 -5.05 11.00
N GLY A 321 1.50 -4.75 9.72
CA GLY A 321 0.96 -3.49 9.28
C GLY A 321 0.37 -3.55 7.88
N SER A 322 -0.19 -2.43 7.46
CA SER A 322 -0.89 -2.29 6.19
C SER A 322 -0.57 -0.96 5.53
N PHE A 323 -0.08 -1.00 4.29
CA PHE A 323 0.01 0.16 3.41
C PHE A 323 -1.34 0.41 2.72
N GLY A 324 -1.85 1.63 2.84
CA GLY A 324 -3.05 2.09 2.13
C GLY A 324 -2.72 2.52 0.70
N VAL A 325 -2.73 1.60 -0.26
CA VAL A 325 -2.29 1.83 -1.65
C VAL A 325 -3.03 2.99 -2.31
N ASP A 326 -4.35 3.07 -2.15
CA ASP A 326 -5.15 4.13 -2.75
C ASP A 326 -4.92 5.50 -2.10
N ARG A 327 -4.63 5.52 -0.79
CA ARG A 327 -4.29 6.76 -0.08
C ARG A 327 -2.92 7.28 -0.49
N ILE A 328 -1.92 6.40 -0.60
CA ILE A 328 -0.59 6.73 -1.14
C ILE A 328 -0.73 7.28 -2.57
N LYS A 329 -1.52 6.63 -3.41
CA LYS A 329 -1.81 7.08 -4.79
C LYS A 329 -2.43 8.47 -4.80
N ASP A 330 -3.39 8.76 -3.94
CA ASP A 330 -4.05 10.06 -3.88
C ASP A 330 -3.09 11.18 -3.40
N ILE A 331 -2.14 10.87 -2.50
CA ILE A 331 -1.09 11.81 -2.09
C ILE A 331 -0.16 12.11 -3.27
N ILE A 332 0.26 11.09 -3.98
CA ILE A 332 1.10 11.22 -5.17
C ILE A 332 0.43 12.11 -6.23
N ASP A 333 -0.88 11.99 -6.46
CA ASP A 333 -1.62 12.83 -7.40
C ASP A 333 -1.69 14.31 -6.99
N LEU A 334 -1.74 14.59 -5.67
CA LEU A 334 -1.82 15.98 -5.17
C LEU A 334 -0.57 16.78 -5.45
N GLU A 335 0.58 16.14 -5.39
CA GLU A 335 1.88 16.80 -5.45
C GLU A 335 2.34 17.13 -6.88
N LYS A 336 1.58 16.79 -7.92
CA LYS A 336 1.88 17.03 -9.36
C LYS A 336 3.30 16.63 -9.77
N PHE A 337 3.79 15.50 -9.30
CA PHE A 337 5.16 15.06 -9.51
C PHE A 337 5.51 14.90 -10.99
N SER A 338 6.57 15.59 -11.43
CA SER A 338 7.10 15.52 -12.80
C SER A 338 7.58 14.11 -13.17
N TYR A 339 8.02 13.33 -12.17
CA TYR A 339 8.52 11.96 -12.36
C TYR A 339 7.41 10.97 -12.74
N ILE A 340 6.21 11.11 -12.16
CA ILE A 340 5.03 10.30 -12.57
C ILE A 340 4.72 10.53 -14.04
N LYS A 341 4.93 11.74 -14.54
CA LYS A 341 4.76 12.06 -15.95
C LYS A 341 5.60 11.14 -16.85
N ILE A 342 6.81 10.75 -16.41
CA ILE A 342 7.70 9.86 -17.16
C ILE A 342 7.22 8.39 -17.14
N PHE A 343 6.71 7.90 -16.00
CA PHE A 343 6.24 6.50 -15.89
C PHE A 343 4.83 6.27 -16.43
N VAL A 344 3.97 7.27 -16.33
CA VAL A 344 2.53 7.14 -16.63
C VAL A 344 2.16 7.70 -18.00
N THR A 345 2.97 8.63 -18.55
CA THR A 345 2.74 9.22 -19.88
C THR A 345 3.37 8.45 -21.02
N LYS A 346 4.14 7.38 -20.75
CA LYS A 346 4.62 6.50 -21.82
C LYS A 346 3.51 5.59 -22.27
N ALA A 347 3.20 5.69 -23.54
CA ALA A 347 2.34 4.72 -24.21
C ALA A 347 2.79 3.30 -23.82
N ARG A 348 1.85 2.44 -23.46
CA ARG A 348 2.15 1.01 -23.28
C ARG A 348 2.71 0.41 -24.56
N SER A 349 2.18 0.83 -25.70
CA SER A 349 2.68 0.45 -27.02
C SER A 349 3.78 1.42 -27.45
N LYS A 350 4.97 0.91 -27.68
CA LYS A 350 6.09 1.71 -28.17
C LYS A 350 6.04 1.90 -29.67
N VAL A 351 5.45 0.94 -30.36
CA VAL A 351 5.35 0.85 -31.82
C VAL A 351 3.89 0.69 -32.23
N LEU A 352 3.48 1.52 -33.18
CA LEU A 352 2.24 1.32 -33.94
C LEU A 352 2.59 0.93 -35.37
N ILE A 353 2.17 -0.23 -35.82
CA ILE A 353 2.21 -0.59 -37.23
C ILE A 353 1.02 0.04 -37.91
N VAL A 354 1.32 0.90 -38.87
CA VAL A 354 0.32 1.64 -39.66
C VAL A 354 -0.26 0.70 -40.71
N ASN A 355 -1.58 0.58 -40.71
CA ASN A 355 -2.30 -0.24 -41.68
C ASN A 355 -2.47 0.55 -42.99
N LEU A 356 -1.57 0.29 -43.97
CA LEU A 356 -1.52 0.99 -45.27
C LEU A 356 -2.25 0.21 -46.34
N ASP A 357 -2.10 -1.10 -46.39
CA ASP A 357 -2.55 -1.96 -47.48
C ASP A 357 -3.27 -3.20 -46.91
N SER A 358 -4.50 -3.39 -47.30
CA SER A 358 -5.31 -4.54 -46.89
C SER A 358 -4.73 -5.88 -47.35
N ALA A 359 -3.95 -5.90 -48.44
CA ALA A 359 -3.28 -7.10 -48.92
C ALA A 359 -2.11 -7.53 -48.03
N LEU A 360 -1.55 -6.60 -47.24
CA LEU A 360 -0.46 -6.87 -46.29
C LEU A 360 -0.95 -7.09 -44.84
N GLN A 361 -2.23 -7.21 -44.62
CA GLN A 361 -2.78 -7.28 -43.28
C GLN A 361 -2.21 -8.44 -42.43
N ASN A 362 -2.08 -9.61 -42.99
CA ASN A 362 -1.48 -10.77 -42.31
C ASN A 362 -0.01 -10.49 -41.93
N TYR A 363 0.74 -9.86 -42.85
CA TYR A 363 2.12 -9.49 -42.59
C TYR A 363 2.24 -8.46 -41.44
N TYR A 364 1.34 -7.52 -41.31
CA TYR A 364 1.35 -6.58 -40.17
C TYR A 364 1.17 -7.29 -38.84
N TYR A 365 0.37 -8.33 -38.76
CA TYR A 365 0.24 -9.15 -37.56
C TYR A 365 1.48 -9.98 -37.26
N GLU A 366 2.09 -10.56 -38.28
CA GLU A 366 3.35 -11.27 -38.16
C GLU A 366 4.46 -10.34 -37.67
N LEU A 367 4.57 -9.15 -38.27
CA LEU A 367 5.52 -8.12 -37.88
C LEU A 367 5.31 -7.67 -36.42
N ALA A 368 4.07 -7.44 -36.01
CA ALA A 368 3.76 -7.11 -34.62
C ALA A 368 4.17 -8.23 -33.66
N THR A 369 3.97 -9.47 -34.06
CA THR A 369 4.37 -10.65 -33.28
C THR A 369 5.89 -10.73 -33.17
N ARG A 370 6.64 -10.45 -34.25
CA ARG A 370 8.09 -10.39 -34.23
C ARG A 370 8.60 -9.29 -33.27
N PHE A 371 8.02 -8.11 -33.25
CA PHE A 371 8.36 -7.06 -32.27
C PHE A 371 8.09 -7.50 -30.83
N ARG A 372 6.95 -8.16 -30.56
CA ARG A 372 6.58 -8.64 -29.23
C ARG A 372 7.47 -9.75 -28.71
N ASN A 373 7.99 -10.59 -29.60
CA ASN A 373 8.70 -11.85 -29.28
C ASN A 373 10.13 -11.90 -29.81
N HIS A 374 10.77 -10.76 -30.10
CA HIS A 374 12.08 -10.74 -30.74
C HIS A 374 13.23 -11.33 -29.90
N ASP A 375 13.02 -11.52 -28.60
CA ASP A 375 14.00 -12.10 -27.69
C ASP A 375 13.30 -12.89 -26.58
N TYR A 376 13.10 -14.19 -26.79
CA TYR A 376 12.48 -15.09 -25.82
C TYR A 376 13.30 -15.26 -24.53
N SER A 377 14.59 -14.92 -24.55
CA SER A 377 15.49 -15.07 -23.39
C SER A 377 15.43 -13.86 -22.41
N LYS A 378 14.77 -12.76 -22.81
CA LYS A 378 14.75 -11.50 -22.06
C LYS A 378 13.32 -10.97 -21.92
N ILE A 379 12.99 -10.53 -20.74
CA ILE A 379 11.70 -9.89 -20.38
C ILE A 379 11.43 -8.57 -21.15
N LYS A 380 12.38 -8.11 -21.97
CA LYS A 380 12.32 -6.81 -22.68
C LYS A 380 11.85 -6.95 -24.13
N ASN A 381 10.64 -7.43 -24.33
CA ASN A 381 9.97 -7.39 -25.63
C ASN A 381 9.46 -5.97 -25.92
N ILE A 382 9.42 -5.60 -27.21
CA ILE A 382 8.90 -4.31 -27.63
C ILE A 382 7.37 -4.41 -27.71
N SER A 383 6.67 -3.60 -26.91
CA SER A 383 5.21 -3.49 -27.00
C SER A 383 4.83 -2.87 -28.34
N CYS A 384 4.00 -3.59 -29.10
CA CYS A 384 3.62 -3.23 -30.45
C CYS A 384 2.12 -3.48 -30.66
N GLU A 385 1.46 -2.58 -31.36
CA GLU A 385 0.09 -2.78 -31.82
C GLU A 385 -0.05 -2.50 -33.33
N VAL A 386 -1.08 -3.11 -33.93
CA VAL A 386 -1.49 -2.83 -35.31
C VAL A 386 -2.74 -1.97 -35.27
N TYR A 387 -2.84 -0.97 -36.14
CA TYR A 387 -4.03 -0.13 -36.18
C TYR A 387 -5.23 -0.86 -36.82
N PHE A 388 -6.33 -0.99 -36.06
CA PHE A 388 -7.48 -1.80 -36.46
C PHE A 388 -8.60 -1.06 -37.19
N LYS A 389 -8.72 0.24 -37.01
CA LYS A 389 -9.95 0.99 -37.31
C LYS A 389 -10.19 1.25 -38.80
N ASN A 390 -9.32 0.80 -39.69
CA ASN A 390 -9.42 1.17 -41.11
C ASN A 390 -9.90 0.01 -41.98
N LYS A 391 -11.14 0.12 -42.49
CA LYS A 391 -11.70 -0.84 -43.43
C LYS A 391 -11.04 -0.76 -44.83
N ASN A 392 -10.36 0.34 -45.18
CA ASN A 392 -9.87 0.62 -46.52
C ASN A 392 -8.44 1.18 -46.62
N GLY A 393 -7.63 1.12 -45.57
CA GLY A 393 -6.19 1.46 -45.61
C GLY A 393 -5.81 2.91 -45.89
N LYS A 394 -6.76 3.85 -46.02
CA LYS A 394 -6.49 5.15 -46.64
C LYS A 394 -6.36 6.36 -45.74
N ASN A 395 -6.55 6.24 -44.40
CA ASN A 395 -6.47 7.41 -43.54
C ASN A 395 -5.24 7.37 -42.61
N ILE A 396 -4.07 7.64 -43.19
CA ILE A 396 -2.80 7.72 -42.47
C ILE A 396 -2.85 8.81 -41.39
N LYS A 397 -3.52 9.92 -41.64
CA LYS A 397 -3.65 11.04 -40.69
C LYS A 397 -4.35 10.62 -39.40
N GLU A 398 -5.44 9.87 -39.48
CA GLU A 398 -6.18 9.34 -38.33
C GLU A 398 -5.27 8.38 -37.49
N GLN A 399 -4.45 7.57 -38.15
CA GLN A 399 -3.56 6.64 -37.49
C GLN A 399 -2.41 7.37 -36.77
N ILE A 400 -1.90 8.47 -37.34
CA ILE A 400 -0.93 9.33 -36.71
C ILE A 400 -1.55 10.06 -35.50
N GLU A 401 -2.76 10.60 -35.65
CA GLU A 401 -3.49 11.24 -34.55
C GLU A 401 -3.78 10.26 -33.42
N TYR A 402 -4.13 9.02 -33.73
CA TYR A 402 -4.26 7.96 -32.76
C TYR A 402 -2.95 7.71 -31.99
N ALA A 403 -1.84 7.55 -32.70
CA ALA A 403 -0.53 7.36 -32.09
C ALA A 403 -0.16 8.53 -31.16
N LEU A 404 -0.36 9.76 -31.60
CA LEU A 404 -0.13 10.97 -30.80
C LEU A 404 -1.03 11.00 -29.55
N SER A 405 -2.31 10.68 -29.69
CA SER A 405 -3.26 10.64 -28.56
C SER A 405 -2.92 9.56 -27.53
N LYS A 406 -2.27 8.49 -27.96
CA LYS A 406 -1.78 7.37 -27.13
C LYS A 406 -0.32 7.55 -26.70
N GLU A 407 0.34 8.63 -27.10
CA GLU A 407 1.76 8.91 -26.84
C GLU A 407 2.70 7.80 -27.37
N ILE A 408 2.30 7.10 -28.45
CA ILE A 408 3.12 6.09 -29.10
C ILE A 408 4.24 6.80 -29.86
N ARG A 409 5.48 6.41 -29.60
CA ARG A 409 6.63 7.12 -30.15
C ARG A 409 6.98 6.72 -31.57
N PHE A 410 6.93 5.42 -31.88
CA PHE A 410 7.39 4.92 -33.17
C PHE A 410 6.23 4.45 -34.03
N LEU A 411 6.17 4.94 -35.26
CA LEU A 411 5.29 4.46 -36.32
C LEU A 411 6.09 3.61 -37.30
N VAL A 412 5.55 2.45 -37.64
CA VAL A 412 6.13 1.56 -38.66
C VAL A 412 5.20 1.51 -39.87
N PHE A 413 5.75 1.87 -41.01
CA PHE A 413 5.06 1.86 -42.28
C PHE A 413 5.70 0.79 -43.18
N VAL A 414 4.87 -0.08 -43.78
CA VAL A 414 5.30 -1.08 -44.75
C VAL A 414 4.26 -1.09 -45.88
N GLY A 415 4.65 -0.64 -47.05
CA GLY A 415 3.91 -0.78 -48.31
C GLY A 415 4.44 -1.95 -49.10
N GLN A 416 3.97 -2.10 -50.35
CA GLN A 416 4.36 -3.22 -51.24
C GLN A 416 5.87 -3.19 -51.58
N GLU A 417 6.45 -2.00 -51.69
CA GLU A 417 7.89 -1.84 -51.98
C GLU A 417 8.75 -2.27 -50.79
N GLU A 418 8.45 -1.73 -49.61
CA GLU A 418 9.15 -2.07 -48.36
C GLU A 418 9.03 -3.56 -48.04
N TYR A 419 7.83 -4.15 -48.30
CA TYR A 419 7.60 -5.58 -48.12
C TYR A 419 8.51 -6.44 -49.01
N LYS A 420 8.64 -6.08 -50.29
CA LYS A 420 9.52 -6.80 -51.25
C LYS A 420 11.00 -6.69 -50.89
N GLU A 421 11.41 -5.55 -50.33
CA GLU A 421 12.77 -5.32 -49.88
C GLU A 421 13.07 -5.85 -48.50
N ASN A 422 12.08 -6.42 -47.80
CA ASN A 422 12.15 -6.85 -46.40
C ASN A 422 12.63 -5.71 -45.47
N LYS A 423 12.18 -4.50 -45.73
CA LYS A 423 12.45 -3.28 -44.95
C LYS A 423 11.17 -2.64 -44.45
N MET A 424 11.30 -1.64 -43.60
CA MET A 424 10.19 -0.83 -43.08
C MET A 424 10.64 0.63 -42.88
N LYS A 425 9.75 1.56 -43.09
CA LYS A 425 9.97 2.96 -42.69
C LYS A 425 9.58 3.12 -41.22
N VAL A 426 10.52 3.53 -40.40
CA VAL A 426 10.29 3.78 -38.97
C VAL A 426 10.36 5.28 -38.74
N ARG A 427 9.24 5.86 -38.28
CA ARG A 427 9.15 7.29 -37.93
C ARG A 427 9.18 7.46 -36.41
N ASP A 428 10.16 8.18 -35.91
CA ASP A 428 10.21 8.64 -34.51
C ASP A 428 9.42 9.96 -34.39
N LEU A 429 8.24 9.93 -33.80
CA LEU A 429 7.37 11.10 -33.63
C LEU A 429 7.97 12.16 -32.70
N THR A 430 8.90 11.80 -31.83
CA THR A 430 9.58 12.74 -30.93
C THR A 430 10.66 13.52 -31.64
N LYS A 431 11.47 12.83 -32.45
CA LYS A 431 12.57 13.45 -33.23
C LYS A 431 12.10 14.01 -34.57
N LYS A 432 10.91 13.60 -35.05
CA LYS A 432 10.37 13.91 -36.39
C LYS A 432 11.27 13.39 -37.53
N GLU A 433 11.95 12.28 -37.30
CA GLU A 433 12.83 11.60 -38.24
C GLU A 433 12.14 10.34 -38.79
N GLU A 434 12.42 10.00 -40.04
CA GLU A 434 11.95 8.77 -40.68
C GLU A 434 13.15 8.08 -41.37
N LEU A 435 13.30 6.79 -41.07
CA LEU A 435 14.39 5.97 -41.58
C LEU A 435 13.87 4.70 -42.24
N LEU A 436 14.48 4.29 -43.34
CA LEU A 436 14.19 2.99 -43.98
C LEU A 436 15.15 1.95 -43.40
N LEU A 437 14.65 0.97 -42.65
CA LEU A 437 15.43 0.06 -41.85
C LEU A 437 15.00 -1.38 -42.09
N SER A 438 15.91 -2.32 -41.87
CA SER A 438 15.62 -3.73 -41.66
C SER A 438 14.94 -3.92 -40.30
N PHE A 439 14.42 -5.13 -40.05
CA PHE A 439 13.82 -5.47 -38.75
C PHE A 439 14.83 -5.31 -37.58
N GLU A 440 16.05 -5.83 -37.75
CA GLU A 440 17.09 -5.77 -36.70
C GLU A 440 17.55 -4.34 -36.40
N GLU A 441 17.72 -3.51 -37.44
CA GLU A 441 18.04 -2.10 -37.28
C GLU A 441 16.90 -1.35 -36.55
N SER A 442 15.65 -1.69 -36.84
CA SER A 442 14.48 -1.13 -36.17
C SER A 442 14.44 -1.48 -34.69
N ILE A 443 14.75 -2.73 -34.33
CA ILE A 443 14.89 -3.16 -32.92
C ILE A 443 15.96 -2.36 -32.21
N ASN A 444 17.14 -2.19 -32.84
CA ASN A 444 18.26 -1.45 -32.27
C ASN A 444 17.92 0.03 -32.08
N LEU A 445 17.28 0.67 -33.04
CA LEU A 445 16.81 2.07 -32.93
C LEU A 445 15.86 2.24 -31.75
N ILE A 446 14.88 1.36 -31.60
CA ILE A 446 13.87 1.43 -30.54
C ILE A 446 14.51 1.17 -29.18
N LYS A 447 15.41 0.17 -29.05
CA LYS A 447 16.11 -0.18 -27.81
C LYS A 447 17.13 0.88 -27.38
N CYS A 448 17.94 1.45 -28.29
CA CYS A 448 18.93 2.48 -27.97
C CYS A 448 18.29 3.72 -27.33
N ASN A 449 17.07 4.03 -27.70
CA ASN A 449 16.31 5.12 -27.10
C ASN A 449 15.70 4.77 -25.72
N GLU A 450 15.86 3.53 -25.24
CA GLU A 450 15.45 3.09 -23.88
C GLU A 450 16.55 3.27 -22.82
N LYS A 451 17.82 3.31 -23.21
CA LYS A 451 18.95 3.36 -22.26
C LYS A 451 18.95 4.58 -21.33
N LEU A 452 18.17 5.60 -21.63
CA LEU A 452 17.98 6.78 -20.78
C LEU A 452 16.92 6.61 -19.67
N LEU A 453 16.21 5.47 -19.59
CA LEU A 453 14.99 5.33 -18.77
C LEU A 453 14.80 3.95 -18.12
N CYS A 454 15.81 3.10 -18.09
CA CYS A 454 15.70 1.77 -17.48
C CYS A 454 16.57 1.67 -16.22
N THR A 455 15.96 1.82 -15.05
CA THR A 455 16.34 0.99 -13.91
C THR A 455 15.72 -0.41 -14.14
N PRO A 456 16.49 -1.49 -13.95
CA PRO A 456 15.99 -2.86 -14.18
C PRO A 456 14.90 -3.20 -13.14
N PHE A 457 13.94 -4.00 -13.59
CA PHE A 457 12.97 -4.68 -12.74
C PHE A 457 13.65 -5.76 -11.92
#